data_97e892308d0ae6ce5f06db2ace309c87
#
_entry.id   97e892308d0ae6ce5f06db2ace309c87
#
_cell.length_a   1.000
_cell.length_b   1.000
_cell.length_c   1.000
_cell.angle_alpha   90.00
_cell.angle_beta   90.00
_cell.angle_gamma   90.00
#
_symmetry.space_group_name_H-M   'P 1'
#
loop_
_entity.id
_entity.type
_entity.pdbx_description
1 polymer ?
#
loop_
_entity_poly.entity_id
_entity_poly.type
_entity_poly.pdbx_seq_one_letter_code
_entity_poly.pdbx_strand_id
1 'polypeptide(L)'
;AVVNYFAQYFPQMVDRLLPVASPMIVHGRMLRQEYGKSAVIVYIGPCSAKVYEAHRPENAGLVDCVITFQELLGWISREHRDMAALEEVPFDCVASLAGTEAMNARIAALQGGLLHSCGYSWHPGETEAYSLSGTQDVTDFLTELSRGTMGGMLVEPLFCHGGCCNGPNFPRHGDTFVAKRAA
;
A
#
# COMPACT_ATOMS: atom_id res chain seq x y z
N ALA A 1 -1.56 0.87 -8.31
CA ALA A 1 -1.48 1.94 -9.32
C ALA A 1 -0.23 1.76 -10.18
N VAL A 2 0.98 1.79 -9.60
CA VAL A 2 2.24 1.71 -10.37
C VAL A 2 2.32 0.44 -11.22
N VAL A 3 2.03 -0.73 -10.64
CA VAL A 3 2.05 -2.01 -11.39
C VAL A 3 1.14 -1.99 -12.62
N ASN A 4 -0.07 -1.43 -12.49
CA ASN A 4 -0.99 -1.32 -13.62
C ASN A 4 -0.45 -0.38 -14.71
N TYR A 5 0.10 0.76 -14.29
CA TYR A 5 0.74 1.71 -15.21
C TYR A 5 1.93 1.07 -15.92
N PHE A 6 2.77 0.38 -15.17
CA PHE A 6 3.92 -0.34 -15.70
C PHE A 6 3.51 -1.38 -16.74
N ALA A 7 2.55 -2.25 -16.40
CA ALA A 7 2.07 -3.29 -17.31
C ALA A 7 1.41 -2.71 -18.58
N GLN A 8 0.77 -1.55 -18.49
CA GLN A 8 0.09 -0.90 -19.62
C GLN A 8 1.04 -0.15 -20.55
N TYR A 9 1.99 0.59 -19.99
CA TYR A 9 2.84 1.50 -20.77
C TYR A 9 4.26 0.98 -21.02
N PHE A 10 4.69 -0.04 -20.25
CA PHE A 10 6.01 -0.66 -20.36
C PHE A 10 5.92 -2.20 -20.35
N PRO A 11 5.04 -2.80 -21.19
CA PRO A 11 4.79 -4.25 -21.16
C PRO A 11 6.05 -5.08 -21.44
N GLN A 12 7.01 -4.54 -22.18
CA GLN A 12 8.29 -5.18 -22.50
C GLN A 12 9.24 -5.33 -21.31
N MET A 13 8.91 -4.73 -20.17
CA MET A 13 9.74 -4.75 -18.97
C MET A 13 9.04 -5.42 -17.77
N VAL A 14 7.92 -6.12 -17.99
CA VAL A 14 7.13 -6.74 -16.90
C VAL A 14 7.95 -7.74 -16.08
N ASP A 15 8.95 -8.35 -16.67
CA ASP A 15 9.94 -9.23 -16.03
C ASP A 15 10.84 -8.52 -15.02
N ARG A 16 10.88 -7.17 -15.04
CA ARG A 16 11.57 -6.36 -14.02
C ARG A 16 10.75 -6.17 -12.75
N LEU A 17 9.44 -6.46 -12.77
CA LEU A 17 8.61 -6.44 -11.59
C LEU A 17 8.96 -7.62 -10.69
N LEU A 18 9.25 -7.36 -9.42
CA LEU A 18 9.40 -8.44 -8.45
C LEU A 18 8.06 -9.19 -8.30
N PRO A 19 8.08 -10.52 -8.26
CA PRO A 19 6.88 -11.36 -8.12
C PRO A 19 6.41 -11.37 -6.66
N VAL A 20 6.16 -10.19 -6.09
CA VAL A 20 5.71 -10.02 -4.71
C VAL A 20 4.26 -9.52 -4.68
N ALA A 21 3.48 -10.02 -3.73
CA ALA A 21 2.13 -9.54 -3.50
C ALA A 21 2.16 -8.25 -2.69
N SER A 22 1.15 -7.37 -2.91
CA SER A 22 1.03 -6.17 -2.10
C SER A 22 0.68 -6.49 -0.64
N PRO A 23 0.93 -5.57 0.31
CA PRO A 23 0.55 -5.76 1.72
C PRO A 23 -0.92 -6.12 1.91
N MET A 24 -1.84 -5.55 1.12
CA MET A 24 -3.26 -5.93 1.13
C MET A 24 -3.46 -7.42 0.85
N ILE A 25 -2.83 -7.94 -0.18
CA ILE A 25 -2.99 -9.32 -0.61
C ILE A 25 -2.31 -10.29 0.35
N VAL A 26 -1.13 -9.93 0.86
CA VAL A 26 -0.43 -10.73 1.88
C VAL A 26 -1.30 -10.85 3.13
N HIS A 27 -1.78 -9.71 3.66
CA HIS A 27 -2.64 -9.69 4.84
C HIS A 27 -3.96 -10.43 4.61
N GLY A 28 -4.59 -10.26 3.44
CA GLY A 28 -5.78 -11.00 3.06
C GLY A 28 -5.56 -12.52 3.08
N ARG A 29 -4.42 -13.02 2.60
CA ARG A 29 -4.04 -14.44 2.69
C ARG A 29 -3.92 -14.91 4.14
N MET A 30 -3.25 -14.12 4.99
CA MET A 30 -3.07 -14.44 6.41
C MET A 30 -4.42 -14.51 7.14
N LEU A 31 -5.28 -13.51 6.96
CA LEU A 31 -6.63 -13.49 7.53
C LEU A 31 -7.47 -14.67 7.03
N ARG A 32 -7.35 -15.01 5.76
CA ARG A 32 -8.07 -16.16 5.18
C ARG A 32 -7.58 -17.49 5.75
N GLN A 33 -6.32 -17.63 6.07
CA GLN A 33 -5.76 -18.80 6.74
C GLN A 33 -6.24 -18.90 8.19
N GLU A 34 -6.32 -17.78 8.90
CA GLU A 34 -6.68 -17.76 10.32
C GLU A 34 -8.19 -17.92 10.55
N TYR A 35 -9.00 -17.14 9.81
CA TYR A 35 -10.45 -17.09 10.01
C TYR A 35 -11.27 -17.94 9.03
N GLY A 36 -10.62 -18.55 8.06
CA GLY A 36 -11.27 -19.43 7.09
C GLY A 36 -12.06 -18.71 5.99
N LYS A 37 -12.74 -19.52 5.17
CA LYS A 37 -13.43 -19.03 3.97
C LYS A 37 -14.77 -18.32 4.27
N SER A 38 -15.34 -18.53 5.44
CA SER A 38 -16.61 -17.91 5.85
C SER A 38 -16.45 -16.47 6.35
N ALA A 39 -15.25 -16.07 6.70
CA ALA A 39 -14.98 -14.70 7.11
C ALA A 39 -15.11 -13.74 5.90
N VAL A 40 -15.67 -12.56 6.13
CA VAL A 40 -15.72 -11.48 5.14
C VAL A 40 -14.53 -10.56 5.37
N ILE A 41 -13.64 -10.47 4.40
CA ILE A 41 -12.43 -9.64 4.47
C ILE A 41 -12.68 -8.34 3.72
N VAL A 42 -12.70 -7.23 4.46
CA VAL A 42 -12.87 -5.88 3.93
C VAL A 42 -11.56 -5.12 4.07
N TYR A 43 -11.02 -4.65 2.96
CA TYR A 43 -9.87 -3.75 2.96
C TYR A 43 -10.33 -2.29 2.91
N ILE A 44 -9.80 -1.48 3.82
CA ILE A 44 -10.07 -0.04 3.89
C ILE A 44 -8.77 0.69 3.59
N GLY A 45 -8.80 1.61 2.61
CA GLY A 45 -7.57 2.31 2.26
C GLY A 45 -7.75 3.53 1.36
N PRO A 46 -6.67 4.31 1.14
CA PRO A 46 -6.72 5.57 0.43
C PRO A 46 -6.67 5.45 -1.10
N CYS A 47 -6.65 4.23 -1.65
CA CYS A 47 -6.32 4.01 -3.06
C CYS A 47 -7.39 3.19 -3.78
N SER A 48 -8.09 3.80 -4.74
CA SER A 48 -9.04 3.11 -5.62
C SER A 48 -8.40 2.02 -6.50
N ALA A 49 -7.10 2.09 -6.78
CA ALA A 49 -6.40 1.03 -7.50
C ALA A 49 -6.40 -0.32 -6.76
N LYS A 50 -6.65 -0.31 -5.45
CA LYS A 50 -6.80 -1.54 -4.65
C LYS A 50 -8.08 -2.31 -4.99
N VAL A 51 -9.15 -1.63 -5.38
CA VAL A 51 -10.36 -2.26 -5.92
C VAL A 51 -9.99 -3.12 -7.13
N TYR A 52 -9.23 -2.52 -8.06
CA TYR A 52 -8.80 -3.22 -9.27
C TYR A 52 -7.89 -4.42 -8.96
N GLU A 53 -6.97 -4.26 -8.01
CA GLU A 53 -6.06 -5.33 -7.58
C GLU A 53 -6.79 -6.50 -6.94
N ALA A 54 -7.79 -6.23 -6.08
CA ALA A 54 -8.59 -7.27 -5.43
C ALA A 54 -9.39 -8.12 -6.45
N HIS A 55 -9.82 -7.50 -7.56
CA HIS A 55 -10.59 -8.18 -8.60
C HIS A 55 -9.74 -8.97 -9.62
N ARG A 56 -8.42 -8.96 -9.50
CA ARG A 56 -7.59 -9.78 -10.38
C ARG A 56 -7.84 -11.27 -10.13
N PRO A 57 -7.87 -12.11 -11.20
CA PRO A 57 -8.13 -13.55 -11.07
C PRO A 57 -7.22 -14.26 -10.06
N GLU A 58 -5.94 -13.88 -10.01
CA GLU A 58 -4.95 -14.44 -9.09
C GLU A 58 -5.20 -14.11 -7.61
N ASN A 59 -6.02 -13.10 -7.35
CA ASN A 59 -6.38 -12.63 -5.99
C ASN A 59 -7.80 -13.02 -5.58
N ALA A 60 -8.50 -13.79 -6.41
CA ALA A 60 -9.88 -14.19 -6.15
C ALA A 60 -10.06 -14.86 -4.78
N GLY A 61 -11.03 -14.41 -4.01
CA GLY A 61 -11.36 -14.96 -2.68
C GLY A 61 -10.41 -14.57 -1.56
N LEU A 62 -9.43 -13.70 -1.80
CA LEU A 62 -8.53 -13.20 -0.75
C LEU A 62 -9.08 -11.99 -0.02
N VAL A 63 -9.70 -11.07 -0.75
CA VAL A 63 -10.34 -9.87 -0.22
C VAL A 63 -11.73 -9.79 -0.86
N ASP A 64 -12.77 -9.71 -0.04
CA ASP A 64 -14.15 -9.72 -0.52
C ASP A 64 -14.62 -8.32 -0.94
N CYS A 65 -14.15 -7.29 -0.26
CA CYS A 65 -14.53 -5.91 -0.51
C CYS A 65 -13.36 -4.96 -0.28
N VAL A 66 -13.29 -3.92 -1.11
CA VAL A 66 -12.36 -2.80 -0.93
C VAL A 66 -13.18 -1.53 -0.87
N ILE A 67 -13.03 -0.76 0.22
CA ILE A 67 -13.64 0.55 0.38
C ILE A 67 -12.58 1.61 0.67
N THR A 68 -12.84 2.81 0.22
CA THR A 68 -11.98 3.96 0.50
C THR A 68 -12.31 4.57 1.87
N PHE A 69 -11.39 5.37 2.42
CA PHE A 69 -11.68 6.12 3.64
C PHE A 69 -12.87 7.08 3.47
N GLN A 70 -13.07 7.67 2.29
CA GLN A 70 -14.21 8.53 2.03
C GLN A 70 -15.53 7.75 2.05
N GLU A 71 -15.56 6.54 1.49
CA GLU A 71 -16.73 5.67 1.53
C GLU A 71 -17.04 5.22 2.96
N LEU A 72 -16.00 4.86 3.74
CA LEU A 72 -16.14 4.51 5.15
C LEU A 72 -16.72 5.68 5.96
N LEU A 73 -16.18 6.88 5.81
CA LEU A 73 -16.69 8.07 6.50
C LEU A 73 -18.13 8.39 6.12
N GLY A 74 -18.46 8.25 4.82
CA GLY A 74 -19.83 8.39 4.34
C GLY A 74 -20.77 7.35 4.93
N TRP A 75 -20.31 6.13 5.13
CA TRP A 75 -21.08 5.07 5.78
C TRP A 75 -21.31 5.37 7.27
N ILE A 76 -20.26 5.69 8.02
CA ILE A 76 -20.32 6.08 9.44
C ILE A 76 -21.31 7.24 9.64
N SER A 77 -21.26 8.26 8.75
CA SER A 77 -22.16 9.41 8.80
C SER A 77 -23.62 9.01 8.58
N ARG A 78 -23.90 8.13 7.61
CA ARG A 78 -25.28 7.63 7.35
C ARG A 78 -25.83 6.83 8.51
N GLU A 79 -25.00 6.08 9.21
CA GLU A 79 -25.37 5.33 10.41
C GLU A 79 -25.46 6.19 11.68
N HIS A 80 -25.26 7.51 11.53
CA HIS A 80 -25.28 8.47 12.66
C HIS A 80 -24.39 8.05 13.84
N ARG A 81 -23.24 7.42 13.56
CA ARG A 81 -22.28 7.01 14.57
C ARG A 81 -21.38 8.18 14.96
N ASP A 82 -21.36 8.47 16.27
CA ASP A 82 -20.42 9.43 16.83
C ASP A 82 -19.10 8.72 17.14
N MET A 83 -18.08 8.99 16.32
CA MET A 83 -16.76 8.40 16.50
C MET A 83 -16.07 8.85 17.80
N ALA A 84 -16.39 10.06 18.30
CA ALA A 84 -15.80 10.58 19.52
C ALA A 84 -16.39 9.92 20.79
N ALA A 85 -17.54 9.27 20.65
CA ALA A 85 -18.19 8.55 21.75
C ALA A 85 -17.76 7.06 21.84
N LEU A 86 -16.95 6.58 20.88
CA LEU A 86 -16.46 5.21 20.90
C LEU A 86 -15.28 5.05 21.85
N GLU A 87 -15.23 3.92 22.54
CA GLU A 87 -14.08 3.53 23.33
C GLU A 87 -12.88 3.21 22.41
N GLU A 88 -11.71 3.71 22.78
CA GLU A 88 -10.47 3.35 22.10
C GLU A 88 -10.08 1.93 22.46
N VAL A 89 -9.92 1.08 21.44
CA VAL A 89 -9.45 -0.29 21.58
C VAL A 89 -8.18 -0.49 20.77
N PRO A 90 -7.25 -1.37 21.21
CA PRO A 90 -6.08 -1.70 20.43
C PRO A 90 -6.47 -2.40 19.11
N PHE A 91 -5.63 -2.25 18.09
CA PHE A 91 -5.81 -3.01 16.85
C PHE A 91 -5.58 -4.51 17.11
N ASP A 92 -6.46 -5.33 16.57
CA ASP A 92 -6.24 -6.77 16.52
C ASP A 92 -5.05 -7.09 15.61
N CYS A 93 -4.25 -8.07 16.03
CA CYS A 93 -3.18 -8.61 15.22
C CYS A 93 -3.49 -10.07 14.86
N VAL A 94 -3.11 -10.47 13.65
CA VAL A 94 -3.09 -11.88 13.30
C VAL A 94 -2.14 -12.61 14.27
N ALA A 95 -2.57 -13.69 14.89
CA ALA A 95 -1.84 -14.36 15.96
C ALA A 95 -0.41 -14.78 15.53
N SER A 96 -0.23 -15.13 14.25
CA SER A 96 1.06 -15.47 13.67
C SER A 96 2.06 -14.30 13.61
N LEU A 97 1.59 -13.05 13.80
CA LEU A 97 2.41 -11.83 13.83
C LEU A 97 2.58 -11.29 15.26
N ALA A 98 1.87 -11.84 16.23
CA ALA A 98 1.97 -11.40 17.61
C ALA A 98 3.37 -11.65 18.15
N GLY A 99 4.06 -10.58 18.52
CA GLY A 99 5.41 -10.62 19.13
C GLY A 99 6.59 -10.50 18.17
N THR A 100 6.37 -10.40 16.86
CA THR A 100 7.40 -10.06 15.88
C THR A 100 7.24 -8.62 15.42
N GLU A 101 8.22 -8.09 14.73
CA GLU A 101 8.39 -6.71 14.23
C GLU A 101 7.20 -6.13 13.42
N ALA A 102 5.98 -6.49 13.79
CA ALA A 102 4.72 -6.01 13.20
C ALA A 102 4.61 -4.47 13.15
N MET A 103 5.35 -3.79 14.00
CA MET A 103 5.45 -2.33 13.98
C MET A 103 5.98 -1.78 12.66
N ASN A 104 6.86 -2.51 11.97
CA ASN A 104 7.48 -2.05 10.73
C ASN A 104 6.51 -2.04 9.55
N ALA A 105 5.49 -2.89 9.55
CA ALA A 105 4.50 -2.94 8.48
C ALA A 105 3.59 -1.68 8.42
N ARG A 106 3.44 -0.95 9.52
CA ARG A 106 2.65 0.29 9.58
C ARG A 106 3.17 1.38 8.68
N ILE A 107 4.50 1.43 8.47
CA ILE A 107 5.14 2.44 7.63
C ILE A 107 5.09 2.11 6.14
N ALA A 108 4.61 0.94 5.74
CA ALA A 108 4.54 0.53 4.33
C ALA A 108 3.71 1.47 3.45
N ALA A 109 2.85 2.32 4.04
CA ALA A 109 2.10 3.35 3.32
C ALA A 109 2.92 4.64 3.06
N LEU A 110 4.08 4.79 3.68
CA LEU A 110 4.99 5.91 3.50
C LEU A 110 6.01 5.60 2.40
N GLN A 111 6.59 6.64 1.83
CA GLN A 111 7.71 6.50 0.90
C GLN A 111 8.89 5.83 1.60
N GLY A 112 9.42 4.76 1.01
CA GLY A 112 10.50 3.96 1.56
C GLY A 112 10.06 2.97 2.66
N GLY A 113 8.79 3.00 3.05
CA GLY A 113 8.30 2.20 4.16
C GLY A 113 8.30 0.70 3.89
N LEU A 114 8.00 0.28 2.66
CA LEU A 114 8.05 -1.13 2.30
C LEU A 114 9.49 -1.64 2.27
N LEU A 115 10.42 -0.88 1.69
CA LEU A 115 11.85 -1.21 1.69
C LEU A 115 12.37 -1.35 3.14
N HIS A 116 12.03 -0.39 3.99
CA HIS A 116 12.41 -0.43 5.41
C HIS A 116 11.83 -1.65 6.13
N SER A 117 10.57 -1.99 5.85
CA SER A 117 9.92 -3.20 6.40
C SER A 117 10.64 -4.50 5.97
N CYS A 118 11.35 -4.48 4.85
CA CYS A 118 12.16 -5.59 4.35
C CYS A 118 13.62 -5.54 4.81
N GLY A 119 13.97 -4.62 5.70
CA GLY A 119 15.33 -4.48 6.24
C GLY A 119 16.30 -3.65 5.38
N TYR A 120 15.78 -2.99 4.33
CA TYR A 120 16.58 -2.08 3.52
C TYR A 120 16.59 -0.68 4.14
N SER A 121 17.78 -0.13 4.36
CA SER A 121 17.95 1.28 4.70
C SER A 121 18.06 2.09 3.41
N TRP A 122 17.24 3.13 3.27
CA TRP A 122 17.41 4.09 2.18
C TRP A 122 18.25 5.26 2.67
N HIS A 123 19.44 5.39 2.12
CA HIS A 123 20.29 6.57 2.30
C HIS A 123 20.69 7.12 0.93
N PRO A 124 20.68 8.45 0.74
CA PRO A 124 21.17 9.06 -0.49
C PRO A 124 22.62 8.62 -0.77
N GLY A 125 22.85 8.00 -1.93
CA GLY A 125 24.17 7.50 -2.32
C GLY A 125 24.40 6.00 -2.09
N GLU A 126 23.53 5.29 -1.41
CA GLU A 126 23.51 3.82 -1.40
C GLU A 126 22.79 3.31 -2.66
N THR A 127 23.42 2.39 -3.37
CA THR A 127 23.02 2.01 -4.73
C THR A 127 22.08 0.82 -4.81
N GLU A 128 21.79 0.15 -3.70
CA GLU A 128 21.06 -1.12 -3.74
C GLU A 128 19.54 -0.99 -3.64
N ALA A 129 19.05 0.01 -2.90
CA ALA A 129 17.61 0.22 -2.72
C ALA A 129 17.24 1.71 -2.84
N TYR A 130 16.16 1.99 -3.57
CA TYR A 130 15.73 3.36 -3.83
C TYR A 130 14.22 3.48 -3.67
N SER A 131 13.75 4.55 -3.04
CA SER A 131 12.34 4.87 -2.98
C SER A 131 12.05 6.20 -3.64
N LEU A 132 11.05 6.23 -4.51
CA LEU A 132 10.62 7.44 -5.19
C LEU A 132 9.09 7.57 -5.15
N SER A 133 8.63 8.81 -5.14
CA SER A 133 7.20 9.07 -5.06
C SER A 133 6.79 10.32 -5.83
N GLY A 134 5.60 10.26 -6.40
CA GLY A 134 5.08 11.26 -7.30
C GLY A 134 5.00 10.74 -8.72
N THR A 135 3.95 11.17 -9.44
CA THR A 135 3.68 10.68 -10.79
C THR A 135 4.83 11.00 -11.74
N GLN A 136 5.41 12.22 -11.63
CA GLN A 136 6.48 12.65 -12.52
C GLN A 136 7.75 11.81 -12.29
N ASP A 137 8.22 11.72 -11.04
CA ASP A 137 9.45 10.99 -10.70
C ASP A 137 9.35 9.52 -11.12
N VAL A 138 8.19 8.88 -10.88
CA VAL A 138 7.96 7.49 -11.28
C VAL A 138 7.97 7.35 -12.81
N THR A 139 7.35 8.28 -13.52
CA THR A 139 7.30 8.24 -14.99
C THR A 139 8.68 8.45 -15.61
N ASP A 140 9.45 9.40 -15.09
CA ASP A 140 10.81 9.68 -15.53
C ASP A 140 11.73 8.48 -15.26
N PHE A 141 11.66 7.92 -14.07
CA PHE A 141 12.39 6.70 -13.73
C PHE A 141 12.07 5.54 -14.69
N LEU A 142 10.79 5.26 -14.94
CA LEU A 142 10.39 4.17 -15.85
C LEU A 142 10.85 4.43 -17.30
N THR A 143 10.86 5.68 -17.70
CA THR A 143 11.36 6.09 -19.02
C THR A 143 12.87 5.82 -19.13
N GLU A 144 13.66 6.22 -18.15
CA GLU A 144 15.10 5.95 -18.13
C GLU A 144 15.41 4.44 -18.03
N LEU A 145 14.65 3.72 -17.22
CA LEU A 145 14.75 2.25 -17.12
C LEU A 145 14.49 1.59 -18.49
N SER A 146 13.50 2.10 -19.25
CA SER A 146 13.16 1.57 -20.58
C SER A 146 14.27 1.80 -21.62
N ARG A 147 15.11 2.81 -21.42
CA ARG A 147 16.28 3.10 -22.26
C ARG A 147 17.48 2.21 -21.93
N GLY A 148 17.40 1.42 -20.88
CA GLY A 148 18.49 0.54 -20.45
C GLY A 148 19.65 1.27 -19.77
N THR A 149 19.46 2.52 -19.37
CA THR A 149 20.47 3.34 -18.71
C THR A 149 20.64 3.03 -17.22
N MET A 150 19.67 2.28 -16.65
CA MET A 150 19.60 1.97 -15.24
C MET A 150 19.48 0.45 -15.01
N GLY A 151 20.12 -0.06 -13.96
CA GLY A 151 20.02 -1.46 -13.56
C GLY A 151 20.75 -1.74 -12.26
N GLY A 152 20.55 -2.93 -11.71
CA GLY A 152 21.24 -3.40 -10.50
C GLY A 152 20.76 -2.77 -9.19
N MET A 153 19.53 -2.21 -9.18
CA MET A 153 18.94 -1.61 -7.98
C MET A 153 17.53 -2.14 -7.72
N LEU A 154 17.14 -2.16 -6.45
CA LEU A 154 15.77 -2.40 -6.01
C LEU A 154 15.06 -1.05 -5.89
N VAL A 155 13.88 -0.90 -6.50
CA VAL A 155 13.16 0.37 -6.47
C VAL A 155 11.73 0.19 -5.96
N GLU A 156 11.34 1.01 -5.01
CA GLU A 156 9.96 1.16 -4.51
C GLU A 156 9.34 2.43 -5.08
N PRO A 157 8.56 2.33 -6.17
CA PRO A 157 7.90 3.48 -6.76
C PRO A 157 6.47 3.66 -6.22
N LEU A 158 6.12 4.87 -5.81
CA LEU A 158 4.80 5.25 -5.34
C LEU A 158 4.24 6.43 -6.14
N PHE A 159 3.04 6.32 -6.73
CA PHE A 159 2.44 7.45 -7.48
C PHE A 159 2.00 8.60 -6.60
N CYS A 160 1.60 8.33 -5.37
CA CYS A 160 1.22 9.39 -4.44
C CYS A 160 2.48 9.99 -3.81
N HIS A 161 2.65 11.29 -3.93
CA HIS A 161 3.82 12.00 -3.39
C HIS A 161 3.93 11.79 -1.88
N GLY A 162 5.08 11.27 -1.43
CA GLY A 162 5.34 10.95 -0.03
C GLY A 162 4.66 9.66 0.48
N GLY A 163 3.96 8.93 -0.38
CA GLY A 163 3.35 7.64 -0.08
C GLY A 163 1.82 7.61 -0.14
N CYS A 164 1.26 6.43 0.12
CA CYS A 164 -0.19 6.18 0.04
C CYS A 164 -1.01 6.99 1.04
N CYS A 165 -0.42 7.46 2.13
CA CYS A 165 -1.05 8.38 3.09
C CYS A 165 -1.49 9.71 2.45
N ASN A 166 -0.96 10.05 1.27
CA ASN A 166 -1.39 11.19 0.45
C ASN A 166 -2.24 10.77 -0.75
N GLY A 167 -2.80 9.57 -0.71
CA GLY A 167 -3.68 9.05 -1.75
C GLY A 167 -4.93 9.91 -1.96
N PRO A 168 -5.53 9.85 -3.17
CA PRO A 168 -6.65 10.74 -3.54
C PRO A 168 -7.90 10.55 -2.67
N ASN A 169 -8.07 9.39 -2.07
CA ASN A 169 -9.21 9.06 -1.22
C ASN A 169 -8.86 9.09 0.28
N PHE A 170 -7.74 9.71 0.64
CA PHE A 170 -7.43 9.97 2.04
C PHE A 170 -8.13 11.25 2.49
N PRO A 171 -8.80 11.27 3.66
CA PRO A 171 -9.42 12.49 4.18
C PRO A 171 -8.33 13.54 4.44
N ARG A 172 -8.38 14.64 3.70
CA ARG A 172 -7.42 15.74 3.89
C ARG A 172 -7.90 16.63 5.01
N HIS A 173 -7.54 16.30 6.23
CA HIS A 173 -7.65 17.18 7.38
C HIS A 173 -6.24 17.58 7.82
N GLY A 174 -5.74 18.71 7.30
CA GLY A 174 -4.45 19.26 7.71
C GLY A 174 -3.28 19.01 6.76
N ASP A 175 -2.12 19.38 7.22
CA ASP A 175 -0.86 19.31 6.50
C ASP A 175 -0.40 17.84 6.35
N THR A 176 0.11 17.53 5.18
CA THR A 176 0.77 16.25 4.85
C THR A 176 1.85 15.85 5.87
N PHE A 177 2.53 16.84 6.45
CA PHE A 177 3.54 16.62 7.48
C PHE A 177 2.93 16.01 8.74
N VAL A 178 1.74 16.48 9.17
CA VAL A 178 1.04 15.97 10.35
C VAL A 178 0.61 14.52 10.14
N ALA A 179 0.08 14.19 8.95
CA ALA A 179 -0.31 12.83 8.61
C ALA A 179 0.88 11.86 8.63
N LYS A 180 2.05 12.28 8.13
CA LYS A 180 3.28 11.47 8.15
C LYS A 180 3.84 11.26 9.57
N ARG A 181 3.63 12.21 10.46
CA ARG A 181 4.11 12.10 11.84
C ARG A 181 3.25 11.17 12.70
N ALA A 182 1.98 11.01 12.34
CA ALA A 182 1.02 10.18 13.06
C ALA A 182 1.06 8.69 12.64
N ALA A 183 1.75 8.37 11.53
CA ALA A 183 1.95 6.99 11.05
C ALA A 183 3.18 6.36 11.69
#